data_04776bacbee531a6f610fa0148fd6688
#
_entry.id   04776bacbee531a6f610fa0148fd6688
#
_cell.length_a   1.000
_cell.length_b   1.000
_cell.length_c   1.000
_cell.angle_alpha   90.00
_cell.angle_beta   90.00
_cell.angle_gamma   90.00
#
_symmetry.space_group_name_H-M   'P 1'
#
loop_
_entity.id
_entity.type
_entity.pdbx_description
1 polymer ?
#
loop_
_entity_poly.entity_id
_entity_poly.type
_entity_poly.pdbx_seq_one_letter_code
_entity_poly.pdbx_strand_id
1 'polypeptide(L)'
;MKTDSKISLFRNYYNPDPVADLTIYQFCDYIRQSKEYVKEITALRDPKVSKDERDRIKATFPAVTISGSFTKREAAGLIRHSGFICLDIDKGINDVADWPALRDSLMNCDNVYFASLSASGQGVFCLVPIAFPHKHKQQVIQLMKDFEKATGLKPDQSCKNVCRLRGISHDPGAKFNQAAIKYYGVYHEPEKEYKRYSTKNHSPIETATKMIREAEKGTRHETILRASILLGGYIAAGQLSESEAVAMLRDEAQNKLPSQRHQGAFKTINDGINHGKSKPIEK
;
A
#
# COMPACT_ATOMS: atom_id res chain seq x y z
N MET A 1 -14.26 -24.13 -4.71
CA MET A 1 -15.22 -23.04 -4.95
C MET A 1 -14.82 -22.32 -6.23
N LYS A 2 -15.56 -22.42 -7.34
CA LYS A 2 -15.33 -21.54 -8.50
C LYS A 2 -15.78 -20.16 -8.05
N THR A 3 -14.87 -19.22 -7.90
CA THR A 3 -15.25 -17.88 -7.46
C THR A 3 -15.71 -17.07 -8.68
N ASP A 4 -16.94 -16.59 -8.65
CA ASP A 4 -17.50 -15.67 -9.66
C ASP A 4 -17.05 -14.23 -9.42
N SER A 5 -16.07 -14.03 -8.51
CA SER A 5 -15.51 -12.71 -8.22
C SER A 5 -14.85 -12.12 -9.45
N LYS A 6 -15.35 -10.97 -9.88
CA LYS A 6 -14.86 -10.26 -11.07
C LYS A 6 -13.66 -9.38 -10.79
N ILE A 7 -12.79 -9.33 -11.77
CA ILE A 7 -11.56 -8.51 -11.82
C ILE A 7 -11.47 -7.88 -13.20
N SER A 8 -10.91 -6.69 -13.31
CA SER A 8 -10.78 -6.01 -14.60
C SER A 8 -9.54 -6.45 -15.35
N LEU A 9 -9.69 -6.68 -16.66
CA LEU A 9 -8.62 -6.97 -17.62
C LEU A 9 -8.22 -5.68 -18.32
N PHE A 10 -6.91 -5.46 -18.43
CA PHE A 10 -6.28 -4.35 -19.13
C PHE A 10 -5.45 -4.88 -20.29
N ARG A 11 -5.43 -4.13 -21.41
CA ARG A 11 -4.67 -4.52 -22.60
C ARG A 11 -3.17 -4.67 -22.32
N ASN A 12 -2.63 -3.80 -21.46
CA ASN A 12 -1.23 -3.77 -21.04
C ASN A 12 -1.06 -2.88 -19.80
N TYR A 13 0.17 -2.69 -19.34
CA TYR A 13 0.46 -1.87 -18.16
C TYR A 13 0.34 -0.36 -18.38
N TYR A 14 0.30 0.10 -19.63
CA TYR A 14 0.24 1.53 -19.97
C TYR A 14 -1.18 2.07 -20.06
N ASN A 15 -2.13 1.22 -20.44
CA ASN A 15 -3.53 1.62 -20.58
C ASN A 15 -4.24 1.61 -19.21
N PRO A 16 -4.79 2.74 -18.75
CA PRO A 16 -5.51 2.80 -17.48
C PRO A 16 -6.96 2.32 -17.57
N ASP A 17 -7.51 2.14 -18.78
CA ASP A 17 -8.91 1.76 -19.00
C ASP A 17 -9.04 0.25 -19.16
N PRO A 18 -9.97 -0.40 -18.43
CA PRO A 18 -10.21 -1.82 -18.57
C PRO A 18 -10.87 -2.13 -19.92
N VAL A 19 -10.54 -3.29 -20.50
CA VAL A 19 -11.11 -3.75 -21.77
C VAL A 19 -12.19 -4.80 -21.57
N ALA A 20 -12.21 -5.49 -20.44
CA ALA A 20 -13.19 -6.51 -20.06
C ALA A 20 -13.10 -6.82 -18.57
N ASP A 21 -14.06 -7.60 -18.08
CA ASP A 21 -13.99 -8.26 -16.78
C ASP A 21 -13.85 -9.77 -16.95
N LEU A 22 -13.02 -10.37 -16.08
CA LEU A 22 -12.84 -11.82 -15.94
C LEU A 22 -13.24 -12.25 -14.53
N THR A 23 -13.49 -13.54 -14.34
CA THR A 23 -13.49 -14.10 -12.98
C THR A 23 -12.07 -14.43 -12.53
N ILE A 24 -11.84 -14.47 -11.23
CA ILE A 24 -10.55 -14.97 -10.64
C ILE A 24 -10.20 -16.35 -11.19
N TYR A 25 -11.23 -17.23 -11.30
CA TYR A 25 -11.02 -18.57 -11.83
C TYR A 25 -10.55 -18.55 -13.30
N GLN A 26 -11.19 -17.75 -14.16
CA GLN A 26 -10.80 -17.62 -15.57
C GLN A 26 -9.35 -17.14 -15.71
N PHE A 27 -8.93 -16.15 -14.92
CA PHE A 27 -7.55 -15.68 -14.93
C PHE A 27 -6.56 -16.77 -14.51
N CYS A 28 -6.83 -17.48 -13.43
CA CYS A 28 -5.96 -18.56 -12.95
C CYS A 28 -5.91 -19.73 -13.93
N ASP A 29 -7.05 -20.09 -14.53
CA ASP A 29 -7.10 -21.17 -15.52
C ASP A 29 -6.37 -20.78 -16.81
N TYR A 30 -6.47 -19.52 -17.23
CA TYR A 30 -5.68 -18.98 -18.34
C TYR A 30 -4.17 -19.18 -18.12
N ILE A 31 -3.67 -18.87 -16.94
CA ILE A 31 -2.25 -19.04 -16.60
C ILE A 31 -1.81 -20.50 -16.73
N ARG A 32 -2.65 -21.44 -16.34
CA ARG A 32 -2.36 -22.87 -16.39
C ARG A 32 -2.44 -23.45 -17.79
N GLN A 33 -3.40 -23.04 -18.60
CA GLN A 33 -3.81 -23.78 -19.79
C GLN A 33 -3.57 -23.02 -21.09
N SER A 34 -3.52 -21.68 -21.05
CA SER A 34 -3.36 -20.90 -22.28
C SER A 34 -2.03 -21.17 -22.94
N LYS A 35 -2.06 -21.32 -24.25
CA LYS A 35 -0.89 -21.40 -25.12
C LYS A 35 -0.55 -20.06 -25.76
N GLU A 36 -1.36 -19.05 -25.54
CA GLU A 36 -1.10 -17.67 -25.96
C GLU A 36 0.10 -17.12 -25.15
N TYR A 37 0.92 -16.31 -25.74
CA TYR A 37 2.14 -15.72 -25.13
C TYR A 37 3.18 -16.73 -24.59
N VAL A 38 3.07 -18.03 -24.85
CA VAL A 38 4.04 -19.02 -24.36
C VAL A 38 5.43 -18.74 -24.92
N LYS A 39 5.54 -18.37 -26.20
CA LYS A 39 6.82 -18.06 -26.85
C LYS A 39 7.49 -16.86 -26.22
N GLU A 40 6.74 -15.79 -26.02
CA GLU A 40 7.19 -14.54 -25.41
C GLU A 40 7.58 -14.73 -23.94
N ILE A 41 6.77 -15.47 -23.19
CA ILE A 41 7.04 -15.78 -21.78
C ILE A 41 8.27 -16.70 -21.66
N THR A 42 8.44 -17.66 -22.57
CA THR A 42 9.64 -18.52 -22.60
C THR A 42 10.89 -17.70 -22.92
N ALA A 43 10.80 -16.77 -23.87
CA ALA A 43 11.90 -15.86 -24.18
C ALA A 43 12.28 -14.96 -22.99
N LEU A 44 11.29 -14.48 -22.22
CA LEU A 44 11.55 -13.73 -20.99
C LEU A 44 12.34 -14.51 -19.93
N ARG A 45 12.27 -15.83 -19.94
CA ARG A 45 12.94 -16.72 -18.99
C ARG A 45 14.38 -17.02 -19.36
N ASP A 46 14.83 -16.60 -20.55
CA ASP A 46 16.24 -16.73 -20.94
C ASP A 46 17.11 -15.89 -19.99
N PRO A 47 18.13 -16.47 -19.34
CA PRO A 47 19.05 -15.76 -18.46
C PRO A 47 19.79 -14.60 -19.12
N LYS A 48 19.93 -14.61 -20.45
CA LYS A 48 20.61 -13.57 -21.24
C LYS A 48 19.79 -12.28 -21.36
N VAL A 49 18.46 -12.34 -21.18
CA VAL A 49 17.58 -11.16 -21.25
C VAL A 49 17.80 -10.29 -20.01
N SER A 50 18.12 -9.02 -20.20
CA SER A 50 18.33 -8.08 -19.11
C SER A 50 17.04 -7.83 -18.33
N LYS A 51 17.16 -7.33 -17.09
CA LYS A 51 15.99 -6.98 -16.27
C LYS A 51 15.13 -5.91 -16.96
N ASP A 52 15.76 -4.87 -17.50
CA ASP A 52 15.05 -3.75 -18.13
C ASP A 52 14.29 -4.19 -19.37
N GLU A 53 14.87 -5.09 -20.17
CA GLU A 53 14.20 -5.65 -21.33
C GLU A 53 13.02 -6.56 -20.92
N ARG A 54 13.20 -7.40 -19.92
CA ARG A 54 12.10 -8.18 -19.34
C ARG A 54 10.95 -7.30 -18.88
N ASP A 55 11.24 -6.21 -18.23
CA ASP A 55 10.22 -5.30 -17.69
C ASP A 55 9.48 -4.57 -18.83
N ARG A 56 10.18 -4.17 -19.91
CA ARG A 56 9.57 -3.61 -21.12
C ARG A 56 8.62 -4.60 -21.79
N ILE A 57 9.06 -5.84 -22.00
CA ILE A 57 8.24 -6.88 -22.63
C ILE A 57 7.02 -7.20 -21.76
N LYS A 58 7.20 -7.41 -20.45
CA LYS A 58 6.07 -7.63 -19.52
C LYS A 58 5.04 -6.50 -19.55
N ALA A 59 5.50 -5.25 -19.71
CA ALA A 59 4.60 -4.11 -19.74
C ALA A 59 3.67 -4.09 -20.96
N THR A 60 3.98 -4.84 -22.03
CA THR A 60 3.11 -4.99 -23.20
C THR A 60 2.07 -6.10 -23.06
N PHE A 61 2.19 -6.97 -22.06
CA PHE A 61 1.26 -8.08 -21.85
C PHE A 61 -0.04 -7.62 -21.20
N PRO A 62 -1.14 -8.34 -21.46
CA PRO A 62 -2.37 -8.18 -20.71
C PRO A 62 -2.12 -8.35 -19.21
N ALA A 63 -2.89 -7.59 -18.43
CA ALA A 63 -2.79 -7.63 -16.98
C ALA A 63 -4.16 -7.44 -16.34
N VAL A 64 -4.31 -7.88 -15.10
CA VAL A 64 -5.57 -7.79 -14.35
C VAL A 64 -5.36 -7.10 -13.01
N THR A 65 -6.42 -6.53 -12.47
CA THR A 65 -6.48 -6.03 -11.08
C THR A 65 -7.11 -7.09 -10.19
N ILE A 66 -6.29 -7.93 -9.55
CA ILE A 66 -6.78 -9.06 -8.71
C ILE A 66 -7.77 -8.62 -7.65
N SER A 67 -7.58 -7.44 -7.06
CA SER A 67 -8.40 -6.99 -5.93
C SER A 67 -9.79 -6.49 -6.32
N GLY A 68 -10.13 -6.40 -7.60
CA GLY A 68 -11.50 -6.00 -7.98
C GLY A 68 -11.68 -5.59 -9.42
N SER A 69 -12.92 -5.17 -9.73
CA SER A 69 -13.28 -4.53 -10.99
C SER A 69 -13.28 -3.01 -10.85
N PHE A 70 -12.87 -2.32 -11.94
CA PHE A 70 -12.60 -0.88 -11.94
C PHE A 70 -13.21 -0.20 -13.17
N THR A 71 -13.64 1.05 -13.02
CA THR A 71 -13.94 1.94 -14.15
C THR A 71 -12.66 2.45 -14.80
N LYS A 72 -11.63 2.68 -13.99
CA LYS A 72 -10.29 3.12 -14.38
C LYS A 72 -9.28 2.62 -13.36
N ARG A 73 -8.03 2.37 -13.76
CA ARG A 73 -6.97 1.87 -12.88
C ARG A 73 -6.47 2.92 -11.88
N GLU A 74 -7.31 3.26 -10.96
CA GLU A 74 -7.01 4.14 -9.82
C GLU A 74 -7.87 3.71 -8.61
N ALA A 75 -7.46 4.04 -7.40
CA ALA A 75 -8.18 3.60 -6.20
C ALA A 75 -9.64 4.08 -6.17
N ALA A 76 -9.90 5.31 -6.67
CA ALA A 76 -11.25 5.88 -6.76
C ALA A 76 -12.13 5.20 -7.83
N GLY A 77 -11.52 4.51 -8.80
CA GLY A 77 -12.21 3.78 -9.86
C GLY A 77 -12.70 2.39 -9.44
N LEU A 78 -12.50 1.95 -8.22
CA LEU A 78 -12.94 0.64 -7.74
C LEU A 78 -14.47 0.55 -7.74
N ILE A 79 -15.04 -0.33 -8.59
CA ILE A 79 -16.47 -0.63 -8.65
C ILE A 79 -16.83 -1.62 -7.54
N ARG A 80 -16.11 -2.75 -7.49
CA ARG A 80 -16.35 -3.83 -6.54
C ARG A 80 -15.06 -4.57 -6.23
N HIS A 81 -14.77 -4.76 -4.95
CA HIS A 81 -13.66 -5.58 -4.50
C HIS A 81 -13.93 -7.07 -4.74
N SER A 82 -12.96 -7.80 -5.28
CA SER A 82 -13.08 -9.24 -5.57
C SER A 82 -13.12 -10.12 -4.32
N GLY A 83 -12.64 -9.61 -3.19
CA GLY A 83 -12.40 -10.40 -1.98
C GLY A 83 -11.05 -11.13 -2.00
N PHE A 84 -10.14 -10.82 -2.94
CA PHE A 84 -8.82 -11.43 -3.03
C PHE A 84 -7.71 -10.39 -2.95
N ILE A 85 -6.56 -10.84 -2.45
CA ILE A 85 -5.27 -10.16 -2.47
C ILE A 85 -4.30 -11.00 -3.28
N CYS A 86 -3.41 -10.33 -4.02
CA CYS A 86 -2.24 -10.96 -4.65
C CYS A 86 -1.00 -10.60 -3.86
N LEU A 87 -0.24 -11.59 -3.40
CA LEU A 87 1.12 -11.42 -2.88
C LEU A 87 2.13 -11.83 -3.95
N ASP A 88 3.12 -10.98 -4.17
CA ASP A 88 4.26 -11.23 -5.07
C ASP A 88 5.54 -11.45 -4.25
N ILE A 89 6.25 -12.50 -4.56
CA ILE A 89 7.55 -12.87 -3.99
C ILE A 89 8.56 -12.91 -5.13
N ASP A 90 9.43 -11.93 -5.24
CA ASP A 90 10.35 -11.74 -6.35
C ASP A 90 11.81 -11.90 -5.94
N LYS A 91 12.66 -12.34 -6.89
CA LYS A 91 14.10 -12.53 -6.75
C LYS A 91 14.85 -11.26 -6.30
N GLY A 92 14.34 -10.06 -6.64
CA GLY A 92 15.04 -8.81 -6.31
C GLY A 92 15.15 -8.53 -4.80
N ILE A 93 14.34 -9.21 -3.99
CA ILE A 93 14.28 -9.02 -2.53
C ILE A 93 14.61 -10.34 -1.81
N ASN A 94 14.37 -11.49 -2.47
CA ASN A 94 14.46 -12.81 -1.87
C ASN A 94 15.48 -13.67 -2.62
N ASP A 95 16.27 -14.43 -1.87
CA ASP A 95 17.15 -15.46 -2.43
C ASP A 95 16.45 -16.83 -2.30
N VAL A 96 15.89 -17.29 -3.43
CA VAL A 96 15.15 -18.55 -3.53
C VAL A 96 15.82 -19.42 -4.56
N ALA A 97 16.30 -20.59 -4.14
CA ALA A 97 17.02 -21.54 -5.00
C ALA A 97 16.07 -22.23 -6.01
N ASP A 98 14.85 -22.55 -5.60
CA ASP A 98 13.86 -23.28 -6.41
C ASP A 98 12.48 -22.61 -6.33
N TRP A 99 12.15 -21.81 -7.35
CA TRP A 99 10.87 -21.11 -7.45
C TRP A 99 9.66 -22.04 -7.61
N PRO A 100 9.73 -23.12 -8.44
CA PRO A 100 8.71 -24.15 -8.48
C PRO A 100 8.43 -24.82 -7.13
N ALA A 101 9.48 -25.17 -6.38
CA ALA A 101 9.31 -25.75 -5.05
C ALA A 101 8.66 -24.75 -4.07
N LEU A 102 9.03 -23.46 -4.13
CA LEU A 102 8.36 -22.42 -3.33
C LEU A 102 6.88 -22.31 -3.70
N ARG A 103 6.53 -22.24 -5.00
CA ARG A 103 5.13 -22.24 -5.45
C ARG A 103 4.35 -23.41 -4.84
N ASP A 104 4.93 -24.60 -4.89
CA ASP A 104 4.27 -25.82 -4.39
C ASP A 104 4.12 -25.81 -2.86
N SER A 105 5.10 -25.28 -2.13
CA SER A 105 5.07 -25.17 -0.68
C SER A 105 4.00 -24.16 -0.18
N LEU A 106 3.74 -23.09 -0.96
CA LEU A 106 2.69 -22.12 -0.62
C LEU A 106 1.28 -22.74 -0.60
N MET A 107 1.07 -23.83 -1.35
CA MET A 107 -0.21 -24.53 -1.35
C MET A 107 -0.51 -25.31 -0.06
N ASN A 108 0.47 -25.45 0.83
CA ASN A 108 0.26 -26.02 2.17
C ASN A 108 -0.35 -24.99 3.13
N CYS A 109 -0.45 -23.73 2.74
CA CYS A 109 -1.11 -22.68 3.51
C CYS A 109 -2.61 -22.70 3.24
N ASP A 110 -3.42 -22.89 4.28
CA ASP A 110 -4.90 -22.97 4.16
C ASP A 110 -5.54 -21.74 3.51
N ASN A 111 -4.90 -20.57 3.62
CA ASN A 111 -5.39 -19.32 3.05
C ASN A 111 -4.98 -19.11 1.58
N VAL A 112 -4.12 -19.95 1.00
CA VAL A 112 -3.71 -19.78 -0.41
C VAL A 112 -4.69 -20.50 -1.33
N TYR A 113 -5.38 -19.71 -2.15
CA TYR A 113 -6.32 -20.20 -3.15
C TYR A 113 -5.62 -20.65 -4.44
N PHE A 114 -4.59 -19.93 -4.88
CA PHE A 114 -3.85 -20.18 -6.10
C PHE A 114 -2.41 -19.74 -5.95
N ALA A 115 -1.47 -20.52 -6.48
CA ALA A 115 -0.06 -20.14 -6.56
C ALA A 115 0.50 -20.46 -7.94
N SER A 116 1.34 -19.57 -8.48
CA SER A 116 1.95 -19.67 -9.78
C SER A 116 3.27 -18.96 -9.87
N LEU A 117 4.12 -19.41 -10.80
CA LEU A 117 5.32 -18.68 -11.22
C LEU A 117 4.94 -17.36 -11.88
N SER A 118 5.75 -16.32 -11.67
CA SER A 118 5.67 -15.07 -12.41
C SER A 118 6.08 -15.28 -13.89
N ALA A 119 5.77 -14.31 -14.76
CA ALA A 119 6.10 -14.38 -16.18
C ALA A 119 7.60 -14.66 -16.42
N SER A 120 8.50 -14.04 -15.63
CA SER A 120 9.95 -14.27 -15.75
C SER A 120 10.43 -15.59 -15.18
N GLY A 121 9.59 -16.35 -14.47
CA GLY A 121 10.00 -17.56 -13.76
C GLY A 121 10.91 -17.31 -12.54
N GLN A 122 11.26 -16.07 -12.25
CA GLN A 122 12.13 -15.65 -11.13
C GLN A 122 11.32 -15.00 -10.00
N GLY A 123 10.17 -15.55 -9.72
CA GLY A 123 9.26 -15.14 -8.66
C GLY A 123 8.00 -15.98 -8.67
N VAL A 124 7.29 -15.94 -7.57
CA VAL A 124 6.01 -16.61 -7.35
C VAL A 124 4.99 -15.57 -6.92
N PHE A 125 3.76 -15.73 -7.34
CA PHE A 125 2.66 -15.00 -6.74
C PHE A 125 1.59 -15.97 -6.22
N CYS A 126 0.89 -15.53 -5.20
CA CYS A 126 -0.26 -16.28 -4.68
C CYS A 126 -1.47 -15.38 -4.47
N LEU A 127 -2.65 -15.98 -4.62
CA LEU A 127 -3.94 -15.33 -4.39
C LEU A 127 -4.52 -15.82 -3.07
N VAL A 128 -4.89 -14.88 -2.21
CA VAL A 128 -5.42 -15.13 -0.87
C VAL A 128 -6.79 -14.50 -0.74
N PRO A 129 -7.86 -15.29 -0.47
CA PRO A 129 -9.17 -14.73 -0.16
C PRO A 129 -9.14 -14.03 1.20
N ILE A 130 -9.80 -12.86 1.30
CA ILE A 130 -9.82 -12.04 2.51
C ILE A 130 -11.23 -11.90 3.08
N ALA A 131 -11.31 -11.74 4.41
CA ALA A 131 -12.59 -11.64 5.11
C ALA A 131 -13.18 -10.23 5.06
N PHE A 132 -12.34 -9.19 5.03
CA PHE A 132 -12.76 -7.78 5.15
C PHE A 132 -12.28 -6.93 3.97
N PRO A 133 -12.91 -7.03 2.77
CA PRO A 133 -12.49 -6.29 1.57
C PRO A 133 -12.40 -4.78 1.76
N HIS A 134 -13.27 -4.19 2.60
CA HIS A 134 -13.25 -2.77 2.95
C HIS A 134 -12.03 -2.35 3.79
N LYS A 135 -11.29 -3.30 4.35
CA LYS A 135 -10.00 -3.12 5.05
C LYS A 135 -8.82 -3.62 4.23
N HIS A 136 -8.90 -3.55 2.89
CA HIS A 136 -7.89 -4.12 1.98
C HIS A 136 -6.45 -3.82 2.43
N LYS A 137 -6.10 -2.54 2.61
CA LYS A 137 -4.74 -2.13 2.97
C LYS A 137 -4.28 -2.74 4.30
N GLN A 138 -5.14 -2.73 5.31
CA GLN A 138 -4.81 -3.30 6.63
C GLN A 138 -4.66 -4.82 6.56
N GLN A 139 -5.51 -5.51 5.80
CA GLN A 139 -5.37 -6.95 5.61
C GLN A 139 -4.12 -7.32 4.82
N VAL A 140 -3.78 -6.57 3.75
CA VAL A 140 -2.52 -6.80 3.02
C VAL A 140 -1.31 -6.60 3.93
N ILE A 141 -1.27 -5.53 4.71
CA ILE A 141 -0.13 -5.25 5.62
C ILE A 141 0.04 -6.38 6.64
N GLN A 142 -1.05 -6.84 7.23
CA GLN A 142 -0.97 -7.94 8.21
C GLN A 142 -0.58 -9.25 7.55
N LEU A 143 -1.18 -9.58 6.40
CA LEU A 143 -0.86 -10.78 5.64
C LEU A 143 0.63 -10.83 5.23
N MET A 144 1.19 -9.69 4.80
CA MET A 144 2.62 -9.62 4.46
C MET A 144 3.52 -9.88 5.68
N LYS A 145 3.16 -9.34 6.85
CA LYS A 145 3.90 -9.59 8.11
C LYS A 145 3.83 -11.04 8.54
N ASP A 146 2.63 -11.63 8.48
CA ASP A 146 2.43 -13.02 8.87
C ASP A 146 3.15 -13.96 7.90
N PHE A 147 3.13 -13.64 6.60
CA PHE A 147 3.88 -14.36 5.57
C PHE A 147 5.38 -14.29 5.80
N GLU A 148 5.94 -13.08 6.04
CA GLU A 148 7.36 -12.89 6.33
C GLU A 148 7.77 -13.65 7.60
N LYS A 149 6.94 -13.61 8.64
CA LYS A 149 7.18 -14.36 9.90
C LYS A 149 7.19 -15.87 9.69
N ALA A 150 6.29 -16.38 8.84
CA ALA A 150 6.15 -17.82 8.60
C ALA A 150 7.21 -18.40 7.67
N THR A 151 7.67 -17.62 6.68
CA THR A 151 8.52 -18.10 5.59
C THR A 151 9.93 -17.51 5.58
N GLY A 152 10.16 -16.39 6.26
CA GLY A 152 11.38 -15.58 6.14
C GLY A 152 11.46 -14.76 4.84
N LEU A 153 10.49 -14.91 3.92
CA LEU A 153 10.48 -14.25 2.63
C LEU A 153 9.66 -12.95 2.68
N LYS A 154 10.12 -11.94 1.94
CA LYS A 154 9.50 -10.60 1.90
C LYS A 154 8.64 -10.41 0.67
N PRO A 155 7.31 -10.27 0.81
CA PRO A 155 6.45 -9.90 -0.31
C PRO A 155 6.74 -8.47 -0.79
N ASP A 156 6.48 -8.21 -2.08
CA ASP A 156 6.63 -6.89 -2.67
C ASP A 156 5.66 -5.88 -2.02
N GLN A 157 6.21 -4.77 -1.52
CA GLN A 157 5.46 -3.74 -0.81
C GLN A 157 4.38 -3.06 -1.65
N SER A 158 4.48 -3.11 -2.97
CA SER A 158 3.46 -2.55 -3.87
C SER A 158 2.15 -3.35 -3.89
N CYS A 159 2.12 -4.58 -3.34
CA CYS A 159 0.89 -5.37 -3.15
C CYS A 159 -0.19 -4.67 -2.33
N LYS A 160 0.16 -3.62 -1.56
CA LYS A 160 -0.78 -2.81 -0.76
C LYS A 160 -1.74 -1.96 -1.61
N ASN A 161 -1.44 -1.76 -2.88
CA ASN A 161 -2.26 -0.95 -3.77
C ASN A 161 -3.41 -1.80 -4.35
N VAL A 162 -4.66 -1.41 -4.07
CA VAL A 162 -5.87 -2.11 -4.52
C VAL A 162 -5.99 -2.20 -6.05
N CYS A 163 -5.48 -1.22 -6.80
CA CYS A 163 -5.49 -1.20 -8.26
C CYS A 163 -4.17 -1.69 -8.90
N ARG A 164 -3.34 -2.43 -8.13
CA ARG A 164 -2.12 -3.03 -8.65
C ARG A 164 -2.44 -4.02 -9.76
N LEU A 165 -1.68 -3.93 -10.86
CA LEU A 165 -1.75 -4.90 -11.94
C LEU A 165 -0.95 -6.16 -11.63
N ARG A 166 -1.55 -7.30 -11.94
CA ARG A 166 -0.90 -8.58 -12.09
C ARG A 166 -0.90 -8.98 -13.57
N GLY A 167 0.27 -9.05 -14.18
CA GLY A 167 0.41 -9.50 -15.57
C GLY A 167 0.11 -10.98 -15.72
N ILE A 168 -0.22 -11.37 -16.94
CA ILE A 168 -0.32 -12.78 -17.29
C ILE A 168 1.02 -13.49 -17.08
N SER A 169 0.93 -14.80 -16.90
CA SER A 169 2.06 -15.73 -16.85
C SER A 169 1.67 -17.02 -17.58
N HIS A 170 2.63 -17.91 -17.75
CA HIS A 170 2.38 -19.28 -18.20
C HIS A 170 3.04 -20.24 -17.21
N ASP A 171 2.21 -21.00 -16.52
CA ASP A 171 2.67 -21.98 -15.53
C ASP A 171 1.72 -23.19 -15.49
N PRO A 172 1.95 -24.21 -16.31
CA PRO A 172 1.16 -25.44 -16.27
C PRO A 172 1.21 -26.17 -14.92
N GLY A 173 2.24 -25.89 -14.11
CA GLY A 173 2.39 -26.42 -12.76
C GLY A 173 1.65 -25.63 -11.69
N ALA A 174 1.03 -24.50 -12.02
CA ALA A 174 0.26 -23.70 -11.06
C ALA A 174 -0.88 -24.52 -10.42
N LYS A 175 -1.13 -24.27 -9.13
CA LYS A 175 -2.04 -25.10 -8.32
C LYS A 175 -3.18 -24.29 -7.74
N PHE A 176 -4.33 -24.95 -7.60
CA PHE A 176 -5.53 -24.43 -6.93
C PHE A 176 -5.78 -25.15 -5.61
N ASN A 177 -6.19 -24.40 -4.59
CA ASN A 177 -6.86 -24.90 -3.40
C ASN A 177 -8.29 -24.34 -3.37
N GLN A 178 -9.26 -25.12 -3.84
CA GLN A 178 -10.67 -24.70 -3.86
C GLN A 178 -11.30 -24.65 -2.46
N ALA A 179 -10.63 -25.23 -1.45
CA ALA A 179 -11.03 -25.21 -0.06
C ALA A 179 -10.35 -24.07 0.73
N ALA A 180 -9.61 -23.18 0.05
CA ALA A 180 -8.91 -22.09 0.73
C ALA A 180 -9.86 -21.28 1.62
N ILE A 181 -9.44 -21.09 2.87
CA ILE A 181 -10.17 -20.31 3.86
C ILE A 181 -9.81 -18.83 3.79
N LYS A 182 -10.74 -17.94 4.14
CA LYS A 182 -10.49 -16.50 4.14
C LYS A 182 -9.46 -16.15 5.21
N TYR A 183 -8.56 -15.23 4.86
CA TYR A 183 -7.64 -14.62 5.80
C TYR A 183 -8.36 -13.52 6.61
N TYR A 184 -8.22 -13.56 7.95
CA TYR A 184 -8.91 -12.67 8.87
C TYR A 184 -8.01 -11.61 9.51
N GLY A 185 -6.69 -11.72 9.39
CA GLY A 185 -5.75 -10.80 10.01
C GLY A 185 -5.96 -9.36 9.53
N VAL A 186 -5.92 -8.41 10.46
CA VAL A 186 -6.05 -6.98 10.20
C VAL A 186 -4.92 -6.26 10.93
N TYR A 187 -4.14 -5.48 10.21
CA TYR A 187 -3.12 -4.64 10.81
C TYR A 187 -3.75 -3.47 11.56
N HIS A 188 -3.38 -3.34 12.81
CA HIS A 188 -3.68 -2.17 13.62
C HIS A 188 -2.41 -1.32 13.72
N GLU A 189 -2.50 -0.07 13.30
CA GLU A 189 -1.39 0.85 13.55
C GLU A 189 -1.20 0.97 15.07
N PRO A 190 0.05 0.84 15.56
CA PRO A 190 0.30 1.08 16.98
C PRO A 190 -0.16 2.50 17.33
N GLU A 191 -0.77 2.63 18.50
CA GLU A 191 -1.12 3.94 19.02
C GLU A 191 0.16 4.79 19.10
N LYS A 192 0.11 5.97 18.49
CA LYS A 192 1.22 6.89 18.54
C LYS A 192 1.24 7.51 19.94
N GLU A 193 2.27 7.23 20.69
CA GLU A 193 2.53 7.95 21.93
C GLU A 193 2.96 9.38 21.63
N TYR A 194 2.17 10.34 22.10
CA TYR A 194 2.51 11.76 22.00
C TYR A 194 2.95 12.26 23.36
N LYS A 195 4.10 12.91 23.40
CA LYS A 195 4.54 13.63 24.60
C LYS A 195 3.44 14.61 25.02
N ARG A 196 3.10 14.59 26.32
CA ARG A 196 2.17 15.56 26.90
C ARG A 196 2.94 16.83 27.22
N TYR A 197 2.47 17.95 26.69
CA TYR A 197 3.02 19.27 26.96
C TYR A 197 2.02 20.09 27.78
N SER A 198 2.52 20.94 28.67
CA SER A 198 1.71 21.79 29.54
C SER A 198 2.18 23.24 29.41
N THR A 199 1.24 24.14 29.34
CA THR A 199 1.49 25.58 29.35
C THR A 199 1.59 26.19 30.77
N LYS A 200 1.53 25.37 31.83
CA LYS A 200 1.55 25.85 33.21
C LYS A 200 2.80 26.65 33.56
N ASN A 201 3.96 26.27 33.02
CA ASN A 201 5.27 26.88 33.32
C ASN A 201 5.93 27.50 32.07
N HIS A 202 5.26 27.57 30.93
CA HIS A 202 5.79 28.08 29.67
C HIS A 202 4.72 28.86 28.93
N SER A 203 5.14 29.81 28.11
CA SER A 203 4.22 30.50 27.20
C SER A 203 3.60 29.50 26.21
N PRO A 204 2.39 29.75 25.69
CA PRO A 204 1.79 28.90 24.65
C PRO A 204 2.70 28.73 23.42
N ILE A 205 3.39 29.78 22.99
CA ILE A 205 4.34 29.77 21.88
C ILE A 205 5.53 28.88 22.20
N GLU A 206 6.16 29.01 23.36
CA GLU A 206 7.27 28.16 23.79
C GLU A 206 6.86 26.69 23.85
N THR A 207 5.65 26.42 24.35
CA THR A 207 5.10 25.05 24.37
C THR A 207 4.96 24.50 22.96
N ALA A 208 4.36 25.24 22.03
CA ALA A 208 4.11 24.81 20.67
C ALA A 208 5.42 24.60 19.87
N THR A 209 6.39 25.52 19.99
CA THR A 209 7.69 25.40 19.33
C THR A 209 8.51 24.24 19.90
N LYS A 210 8.48 24.04 21.23
CA LYS A 210 9.08 22.86 21.86
C LYS A 210 8.49 21.55 21.36
N MET A 211 7.16 21.46 21.19
CA MET A 211 6.50 20.30 20.59
C MET A 211 7.09 19.95 19.23
N ILE A 212 7.23 20.93 18.33
CA ILE A 212 7.77 20.73 16.99
C ILE A 212 9.26 20.32 17.05
N ARG A 213 10.05 20.99 17.85
CA ARG A 213 11.49 20.73 18.02
C ARG A 213 11.77 19.31 18.50
N GLU A 214 10.97 18.80 19.41
CA GLU A 214 11.11 17.47 20.00
C GLU A 214 10.37 16.37 19.21
N ALA A 215 9.66 16.72 18.11
CA ALA A 215 8.91 15.76 17.31
C ALA A 215 9.83 14.71 16.64
N GLU A 216 9.52 13.45 16.80
CA GLU A 216 10.25 12.32 16.24
C GLU A 216 9.89 12.05 14.77
N LYS A 217 10.76 11.34 14.05
CA LYS A 217 10.49 10.92 12.68
C LYS A 217 9.24 10.00 12.66
N GLY A 218 8.23 10.37 11.87
CA GLY A 218 6.94 9.66 11.78
C GLY A 218 5.79 10.39 12.47
N THR A 219 6.05 11.26 13.47
CA THR A 219 5.01 12.03 14.17
C THR A 219 5.02 13.52 13.82
N ARG A 220 6.05 14.00 13.10
CA ARG A 220 6.31 15.44 12.85
C ARG A 220 5.10 16.19 12.29
N HIS A 221 4.46 15.65 11.24
CA HIS A 221 3.30 16.30 10.62
C HIS A 221 2.15 16.51 11.60
N GLU A 222 1.81 15.48 12.35
CA GLU A 222 0.73 15.50 13.32
C GLU A 222 1.07 16.38 14.54
N THR A 223 2.33 16.41 14.95
CA THR A 223 2.81 17.29 16.01
C THR A 223 2.72 18.76 15.60
N ILE A 224 3.09 19.09 14.34
CA ILE A 224 2.91 20.45 13.79
C ILE A 224 1.42 20.82 13.81
N LEU A 225 0.53 19.95 13.37
CA LEU A 225 -0.91 20.18 13.40
C LEU A 225 -1.40 20.48 14.84
N ARG A 226 -1.01 19.66 15.81
CA ARG A 226 -1.41 19.81 17.21
C ARG A 226 -0.87 21.10 17.82
N ALA A 227 0.38 21.46 17.56
CA ALA A 227 0.97 22.72 18.00
C ALA A 227 0.22 23.93 17.42
N SER A 228 -0.19 23.83 16.15
CA SER A 228 -0.95 24.88 15.47
C SER A 228 -2.37 25.00 16.02
N ILE A 229 -3.05 23.88 16.30
CA ILE A 229 -4.38 23.89 16.95
C ILE A 229 -4.31 24.54 18.33
N LEU A 230 -3.28 24.20 19.11
CA LEU A 230 -3.05 24.81 20.42
C LEU A 230 -3.00 26.36 20.33
N LEU A 231 -2.12 26.87 19.44
CA LEU A 231 -1.98 28.32 19.28
C LEU A 231 -3.25 28.97 18.70
N GLY A 232 -3.96 28.27 17.79
CA GLY A 232 -5.23 28.74 17.26
C GLY A 232 -6.28 29.01 18.37
N GLY A 233 -6.33 28.15 19.37
CA GLY A 233 -7.21 28.36 20.53
C GLY A 233 -6.86 29.60 21.37
N TYR A 234 -5.56 29.87 21.59
CA TYR A 234 -5.08 31.06 22.27
C TYR A 234 -5.27 32.35 21.45
N ILE A 235 -5.13 32.27 20.12
CA ILE A 235 -5.44 33.40 19.22
C ILE A 235 -6.92 33.77 19.31
N ALA A 236 -7.83 32.79 19.27
CA ALA A 236 -9.25 33.00 19.36
C ALA A 236 -9.66 33.60 20.74
N ALA A 237 -8.93 33.27 21.80
CA ALA A 237 -9.10 33.85 23.14
C ALA A 237 -8.49 35.25 23.27
N GLY A 238 -7.91 35.83 22.21
CA GLY A 238 -7.28 37.16 22.22
C GLY A 238 -5.97 37.23 22.99
N GLN A 239 -5.32 36.11 23.26
CA GLN A 239 -4.11 36.02 24.08
C GLN A 239 -2.82 35.99 23.26
N LEU A 240 -2.90 35.78 21.95
CA LEU A 240 -1.77 35.73 21.02
C LEU A 240 -2.09 36.44 19.72
N SER A 241 -1.07 37.07 19.13
CA SER A 241 -1.11 37.54 17.75
C SER A 241 -1.00 36.37 16.78
N GLU A 242 -1.91 36.31 15.79
CA GLU A 242 -1.86 35.27 14.75
C GLU A 242 -0.59 35.34 13.91
N SER A 243 -0.19 36.54 13.50
CA SER A 243 1.00 36.77 12.70
C SER A 243 2.26 36.28 13.41
N GLU A 244 2.40 36.55 14.70
CA GLU A 244 3.52 36.11 15.51
C GLU A 244 3.53 34.57 15.66
N ALA A 245 2.37 34.00 16.04
CA ALA A 245 2.24 32.55 16.21
C ALA A 245 2.56 31.78 14.92
N VAL A 246 2.04 32.23 13.78
CA VAL A 246 2.31 31.59 12.47
C VAL A 246 3.77 31.72 12.07
N ALA A 247 4.41 32.90 12.30
CA ALA A 247 5.82 33.09 11.99
C ALA A 247 6.72 32.14 12.80
N MET A 248 6.49 32.03 14.11
CA MET A 248 7.26 31.15 14.99
C MET A 248 7.08 29.67 14.65
N LEU A 249 5.86 29.23 14.33
CA LEU A 249 5.60 27.85 13.93
C LEU A 249 6.27 27.50 12.57
N ARG A 250 6.27 28.45 11.62
CA ARG A 250 6.94 28.26 10.32
C ARG A 250 8.45 28.16 10.46
N ASP A 251 9.06 29.04 11.25
CA ASP A 251 10.49 29.01 11.51
C ASP A 251 10.91 27.68 12.13
N GLU A 252 10.23 27.22 13.17
CA GLU A 252 10.51 25.96 13.83
C GLU A 252 10.29 24.74 12.88
N ALA A 253 9.25 24.79 12.04
CA ALA A 253 9.01 23.75 11.05
C ALA A 253 10.09 23.72 9.95
N GLN A 254 10.60 24.87 9.52
CA GLN A 254 11.73 24.96 8.56
C GLN A 254 13.01 24.37 9.15
N ASN A 255 13.32 24.68 10.39
CA ASN A 255 14.48 24.15 11.10
C ASN A 255 14.40 22.62 11.30
N LYS A 256 13.17 22.08 11.42
CA LYS A 256 12.93 20.65 11.70
C LYS A 256 12.77 19.77 10.46
N LEU A 257 12.38 20.33 9.32
CA LEU A 257 12.00 19.59 8.11
C LEU A 257 12.90 19.93 6.93
N PRO A 258 13.15 18.99 6.00
CA PRO A 258 13.83 19.29 4.74
C PRO A 258 12.96 20.21 3.86
N SER A 259 13.61 21.04 3.02
CA SER A 259 12.97 22.10 2.23
C SER A 259 11.79 21.65 1.38
N GLN A 260 11.84 20.43 0.80
CA GLN A 260 10.75 19.86 0.00
C GLN A 260 9.44 19.65 0.78
N ARG A 261 9.49 19.71 2.12
CA ARG A 261 8.32 19.51 2.99
C ARG A 261 7.79 20.82 3.59
N HIS A 262 8.44 21.95 3.38
CA HIS A 262 8.05 23.23 3.99
C HIS A 262 6.65 23.68 3.55
N GLN A 263 6.34 23.63 2.26
CA GLN A 263 5.01 24.04 1.78
C GLN A 263 3.87 23.21 2.40
N GLY A 264 4.05 21.90 2.49
CA GLY A 264 3.09 21.02 3.15
C GLY A 264 2.94 21.33 4.65
N ALA A 265 4.05 21.63 5.35
CA ALA A 265 4.03 22.03 6.74
C ALA A 265 3.32 23.38 6.95
N PHE A 266 3.52 24.37 6.07
CA PHE A 266 2.87 25.67 6.15
C PHE A 266 1.36 25.56 5.94
N LYS A 267 0.91 24.71 5.01
CA LYS A 267 -0.50 24.38 4.87
C LYS A 267 -1.06 23.79 6.16
N THR A 268 -0.36 22.80 6.74
CA THR A 268 -0.76 22.17 8.00
C THR A 268 -0.86 23.17 9.16
N ILE A 269 0.08 24.13 9.21
CA ILE A 269 0.05 25.20 10.22
C ILE A 269 -1.21 26.05 10.06
N ASN A 270 -1.51 26.51 8.84
CA ASN A 270 -2.68 27.33 8.59
C ASN A 270 -3.98 26.57 8.89
N ASP A 271 -4.08 25.29 8.47
CA ASP A 271 -5.26 24.45 8.72
C ASP A 271 -5.44 24.23 10.25
N GLY A 272 -4.34 23.99 10.98
CA GLY A 272 -4.34 23.82 12.43
C GLY A 272 -4.76 25.08 13.19
N ILE A 273 -4.23 26.25 12.82
CA ILE A 273 -4.61 27.54 13.41
C ILE A 273 -6.11 27.78 13.20
N ASN A 274 -6.62 27.60 12.00
CA ASN A 274 -8.04 27.78 11.69
C ASN A 274 -8.94 26.83 12.48
N HIS A 275 -8.52 25.58 12.61
CA HIS A 275 -9.24 24.61 13.45
C HIS A 275 -9.21 25.01 14.93
N GLY A 276 -8.05 25.44 15.45
CA GLY A 276 -7.93 25.89 16.85
C GLY A 276 -8.78 27.11 17.15
N LYS A 277 -8.91 28.07 16.22
CA LYS A 277 -9.74 29.24 16.36
C LYS A 277 -11.23 28.90 16.54
N SER A 278 -11.70 27.77 16.02
CA SER A 278 -13.08 27.31 16.25
C SER A 278 -13.33 26.78 17.67
N LYS A 279 -12.27 26.64 18.48
CA LYS A 279 -12.32 26.11 19.86
C LYS A 279 -11.47 26.99 20.79
N PRO A 280 -11.93 28.20 21.15
CA PRO A 280 -11.19 29.09 22.05
C PRO A 280 -10.84 28.39 23.36
N ILE A 281 -9.65 28.65 23.89
CA ILE A 281 -9.24 28.15 25.19
C ILE A 281 -9.82 29.13 26.24
N GLU A 282 -10.71 28.61 27.08
CA GLU A 282 -11.24 29.34 28.22
C GLU A 282 -10.13 29.61 29.25
N LYS A 283 -10.23 30.80 29.94
CA LYS A 283 -9.25 31.21 30.96
C LYS A 283 -9.35 30.36 32.22
#